data_923e99b7ef9f7d26b406fbfb42aa126d
#
_entry.id   923e99b7ef9f7d26b406fbfb42aa126d
#
_cell.length_a   1.000
_cell.length_b   1.000
_cell.length_c   1.000
_cell.angle_alpha   90.00
_cell.angle_beta   90.00
_cell.angle_gamma   90.00
#
_symmetry.space_group_name_H-M   'P 1'
#
loop_
_entity.id
_entity.type
_entity.pdbx_description
1 polymer ?
#
loop_
_entity_poly.entity_id
_entity_poly.type
_entity_poly.pdbx_seq_one_letter_code
_entity_poly.pdbx_strand_id
1 'polypeptide(L)'
;MTRNVARFRARALWPAVACLLVVWADQARAQRVANVAVIGLEYAFQAPDSLRAGLTAFGFENRGKMHHEVVIYRLRAGVSPDSVFHADQPTRRTLTETVGILIAEPGEKALGRILVDLSPGRTYVLVCSLQDAPDKPRHLTLGMVHVLRVSSR
;
A
#
# COMPACT_ATOMS: atom_id res chain seq x y z
N MET A 1 -47.01 -55.05 44.81
CA MET A 1 -46.82 -54.52 43.42
C MET A 1 -46.39 -53.07 43.53
N THR A 2 -45.10 -52.82 43.53
CA THR A 2 -44.50 -51.47 43.61
C THR A 2 -43.74 -51.19 42.33
N ARG A 3 -44.21 -50.19 41.54
CA ARG A 3 -43.62 -49.78 40.27
C ARG A 3 -42.51 -48.75 40.56
N ASN A 4 -41.27 -49.12 40.33
CA ASN A 4 -40.11 -48.23 40.30
C ASN A 4 -40.13 -47.41 38.99
N VAL A 5 -40.25 -46.08 39.11
CA VAL A 5 -40.11 -45.12 38.03
C VAL A 5 -38.68 -44.59 38.03
N ALA A 6 -37.89 -45.03 37.08
CA ALA A 6 -36.52 -44.50 36.86
C ALA A 6 -36.58 -43.07 36.32
N ARG A 7 -36.04 -42.12 37.05
CA ARG A 7 -35.88 -40.74 36.61
C ARG A 7 -34.60 -40.61 35.80
N PHE A 8 -34.75 -40.46 34.48
CA PHE A 8 -33.65 -40.04 33.59
C PHE A 8 -33.30 -38.59 33.87
N ARG A 9 -32.10 -38.35 34.37
CA ARG A 9 -31.52 -37.01 34.46
C ARG A 9 -30.88 -36.69 33.10
N ALA A 10 -31.49 -35.78 32.33
CA ALA A 10 -30.87 -35.19 31.14
C ALA A 10 -29.71 -34.31 31.60
N ARG A 11 -28.48 -34.70 31.31
CA ARG A 11 -27.28 -33.87 31.48
C ARG A 11 -27.25 -32.84 30.32
N ALA A 12 -27.34 -31.57 30.68
CA ALA A 12 -27.20 -30.44 29.76
C ALA A 12 -25.75 -30.40 29.20
N LEU A 13 -25.61 -30.68 27.89
CA LEU A 13 -24.37 -30.55 27.13
C LEU A 13 -24.42 -29.23 26.32
N TRP A 14 -24.45 -28.06 26.99
CA TRP A 14 -24.59 -26.79 26.29
C TRP A 14 -23.60 -25.67 26.65
N PRO A 15 -22.32 -25.92 26.95
CA PRO A 15 -21.38 -24.81 26.88
C PRO A 15 -20.31 -24.90 25.75
N ALA A 16 -20.19 -26.05 25.05
CA ALA A 16 -19.05 -26.21 24.11
C ALA A 16 -19.26 -25.60 22.70
N VAL A 17 -20.52 -25.34 22.30
CA VAL A 17 -20.79 -24.81 20.93
C VAL A 17 -20.65 -23.30 20.84
N ALA A 18 -20.86 -22.57 21.92
CA ALA A 18 -20.77 -21.09 21.92
C ALA A 18 -19.35 -20.56 21.77
N CYS A 19 -18.32 -21.26 22.26
CA CYS A 19 -16.92 -20.81 22.15
C CYS A 19 -16.34 -20.96 20.74
N LEU A 20 -16.82 -21.91 19.95
CA LEU A 20 -16.32 -22.12 18.58
C LEU A 20 -16.76 -21.05 17.59
N LEU A 21 -17.92 -20.43 17.80
CA LEU A 21 -18.44 -19.36 16.90
C LEU A 21 -17.71 -18.02 17.07
N VAL A 22 -17.15 -17.74 18.24
CA VAL A 22 -16.42 -16.48 18.50
C VAL A 22 -15.05 -16.48 17.84
N VAL A 23 -14.39 -17.65 17.78
CA VAL A 23 -13.05 -17.74 17.14
C VAL A 23 -13.12 -17.60 15.61
N TRP A 24 -14.24 -18.00 14.99
CA TRP A 24 -14.44 -17.87 13.55
C TRP A 24 -14.80 -16.43 13.12
N ALA A 25 -15.38 -15.63 13.99
CA ALA A 25 -15.72 -14.24 13.67
C ALA A 25 -14.49 -13.31 13.57
N ASP A 26 -13.39 -13.65 14.26
CA ASP A 26 -12.16 -12.86 14.22
C ASP A 26 -11.30 -13.16 12.98
N GLN A 27 -11.39 -14.36 12.43
CA GLN A 27 -10.68 -14.73 11.19
C GLN A 27 -11.37 -14.20 9.93
N ALA A 28 -12.65 -13.86 10.00
CA ALA A 28 -13.42 -13.31 8.88
C ALA A 28 -13.23 -11.80 8.67
N ARG A 29 -12.34 -11.16 9.39
CA ARG A 29 -11.86 -9.82 9.04
C ARG A 29 -10.91 -9.93 7.85
N ALA A 30 -11.47 -10.34 6.70
CA ALA A 30 -10.78 -10.33 5.42
C ALA A 30 -10.03 -9.00 5.31
N GLN A 31 -8.72 -9.07 5.27
CA GLN A 31 -7.85 -7.89 5.20
C GLN A 31 -8.26 -7.11 3.95
N ARG A 32 -9.03 -6.04 4.14
CA ARG A 32 -9.54 -5.23 3.03
C ARG A 32 -8.35 -4.56 2.35
N VAL A 33 -8.16 -4.89 1.09
CA VAL A 33 -7.15 -4.22 0.24
C VAL A 33 -7.62 -2.81 -0.03
N ALA A 34 -6.88 -1.81 0.44
CA ALA A 34 -7.13 -0.43 0.07
C ALA A 34 -6.70 -0.22 -1.39
N ASN A 35 -7.51 0.48 -2.18
CA ASN A 35 -7.16 0.83 -3.56
C ASN A 35 -6.78 2.31 -3.62
N VAL A 36 -5.59 2.60 -4.16
CA VAL A 36 -5.06 3.94 -4.32
C VAL A 36 -4.73 4.17 -5.79
N ALA A 37 -5.34 5.20 -6.37
CA ALA A 37 -4.96 5.68 -7.69
C ALA A 37 -3.91 6.78 -7.54
N VAL A 38 -2.76 6.61 -8.20
CA VAL A 38 -1.76 7.65 -8.39
C VAL A 38 -1.97 8.23 -9.79
N ILE A 39 -2.13 9.54 -9.90
CA ILE A 39 -2.30 10.23 -11.18
C ILE A 39 -1.02 10.99 -11.47
N GLY A 40 -0.40 10.73 -12.62
CA GLY A 40 0.73 11.49 -13.16
C GLY A 40 0.22 12.65 -14.03
N LEU A 41 0.78 13.82 -13.80
CA LEU A 41 0.64 15.04 -14.64
C LEU A 41 2.03 15.46 -15.08
N GLU A 42 2.15 16.53 -15.90
CA GLU A 42 3.47 17.08 -16.20
C GLU A 42 4.16 17.51 -14.91
N TYR A 43 5.20 16.70 -14.56
CA TYR A 43 6.12 16.86 -13.42
C TYR A 43 5.45 16.94 -12.05
N ALA A 44 4.27 16.30 -11.90
CA ALA A 44 3.58 16.22 -10.62
C ALA A 44 2.82 14.90 -10.45
N PHE A 45 2.63 14.48 -9.19
CA PHE A 45 1.71 13.39 -8.84
C PHE A 45 0.54 13.93 -8.04
N GLN A 46 -0.66 13.40 -8.34
CA GLN A 46 -1.82 13.50 -7.45
C GLN A 46 -2.00 12.15 -6.78
N ALA A 47 -1.82 12.13 -5.47
CA ALA A 47 -2.00 10.96 -4.62
C ALA A 47 -2.33 11.42 -3.19
N PRO A 48 -2.86 10.55 -2.30
CA PRO A 48 -3.03 10.88 -0.89
C PRO A 48 -1.70 11.15 -0.19
N ASP A 49 -1.62 12.17 0.66
CA ASP A 49 -0.43 12.46 1.48
C ASP A 49 -0.26 11.45 2.63
N SER A 50 -1.34 10.78 3.02
CA SER A 50 -1.33 9.79 4.08
C SER A 50 -2.27 8.63 3.81
N LEU A 51 -1.86 7.42 4.22
CA LEU A 51 -2.66 6.20 4.18
C LEU A 51 -2.60 5.48 5.52
N ARG A 52 -3.56 4.59 5.74
CA ARG A 52 -3.49 3.64 6.86
C ARG A 52 -2.52 2.52 6.54
N ALA A 53 -1.91 1.96 7.58
CA ALA A 53 -1.13 0.72 7.46
C ALA A 53 -2.01 -0.44 6.98
N GLY A 54 -1.41 -1.39 6.26
CA GLY A 54 -2.05 -2.59 5.77
C GLY A 54 -1.97 -2.75 4.25
N LEU A 55 -2.63 -3.80 3.77
CA LEU A 55 -2.56 -4.21 2.38
C LEU A 55 -3.19 -3.18 1.44
N THR A 56 -2.39 -2.66 0.52
CA THR A 56 -2.75 -1.57 -0.39
C THR A 56 -2.36 -1.92 -1.83
N ALA A 57 -3.28 -1.71 -2.76
CA ALA A 57 -3.05 -1.85 -4.19
C ALA A 57 -2.96 -0.46 -4.84
N PHE A 58 -1.78 -0.12 -5.33
CA PHE A 58 -1.55 1.10 -6.11
C PHE A 58 -1.80 0.84 -7.58
N GLY A 59 -2.59 1.70 -8.21
CA GLY A 59 -2.71 1.84 -9.66
C GLY A 59 -2.09 3.15 -10.11
N PHE A 60 -1.72 3.25 -11.38
CA PHE A 60 -1.18 4.48 -11.97
C PHE A 60 -1.95 4.84 -13.25
N GLU A 61 -2.28 6.12 -13.38
CA GLU A 61 -2.91 6.71 -14.55
C GLU A 61 -2.07 7.93 -14.98
N ASN A 62 -1.59 7.93 -16.21
CA ASN A 62 -0.86 9.06 -16.78
C ASN A 62 -1.85 9.98 -17.50
N ARG A 63 -2.15 11.13 -16.92
CA ARG A 63 -2.97 12.19 -17.52
C ARG A 63 -2.14 13.32 -18.12
N GLY A 64 -0.84 13.14 -18.15
CA GLY A 64 0.10 14.04 -18.78
C GLY A 64 0.20 13.82 -20.29
N LYS A 65 1.07 14.61 -20.93
CA LYS A 65 1.37 14.55 -22.37
C LYS A 65 2.66 13.79 -22.66
N MET A 66 3.48 13.60 -21.62
CA MET A 66 4.75 12.89 -21.71
C MET A 66 4.62 11.50 -21.09
N HIS A 67 5.56 10.63 -21.40
CA HIS A 67 5.67 9.31 -20.83
C HIS A 67 6.05 9.41 -19.36
N HIS A 68 5.29 8.77 -18.45
CA HIS A 68 5.54 8.83 -17.04
C HIS A 68 5.60 7.44 -16.40
N GLU A 69 6.35 7.35 -15.31
CA GLU A 69 6.35 6.22 -14.38
C GLU A 69 6.06 6.71 -12.97
N VAL A 70 5.59 5.81 -12.13
CA VAL A 70 5.64 5.97 -10.68
C VAL A 70 6.52 4.88 -10.09
N VAL A 71 7.65 5.28 -9.54
CA VAL A 71 8.49 4.40 -8.70
C VAL A 71 8.11 4.67 -7.25
N ILE A 72 7.70 3.64 -6.54
CA ILE A 72 7.38 3.72 -5.11
C ILE A 72 8.58 3.21 -4.32
N TYR A 73 9.15 4.08 -3.49
CA TYR A 73 10.22 3.73 -2.57
C TYR A 73 9.74 3.81 -1.13
N ARG A 74 10.16 2.87 -0.29
CA ARG A 74 10.10 2.98 1.16
C ARG A 74 11.40 3.59 1.67
N LEU A 75 11.31 4.65 2.48
CA LEU A 75 12.49 5.27 3.10
C LEU A 75 13.08 4.35 4.18
N ARG A 76 14.40 4.27 4.24
CA ARG A 76 15.09 3.66 5.39
C ARG A 76 14.89 4.51 6.64
N ALA A 77 15.10 3.92 7.82
CA ALA A 77 14.93 4.64 9.09
C ALA A 77 15.87 5.86 9.16
N GLY A 78 15.34 7.00 9.59
CA GLY A 78 16.10 8.25 9.73
C GLY A 78 16.36 9.02 8.43
N VAL A 79 15.95 8.50 7.26
CA VAL A 79 16.12 9.18 5.98
C VAL A 79 14.99 10.18 5.77
N SER A 80 15.35 11.43 5.38
CA SER A 80 14.38 12.45 4.98
C SER A 80 13.98 12.29 3.52
N PRO A 81 12.73 12.65 3.11
CA PRO A 81 12.34 12.68 1.71
C PRO A 81 13.27 13.54 0.84
N ASP A 82 13.69 14.71 1.32
CA ASP A 82 14.57 15.64 0.59
C ASP A 82 15.91 15.00 0.23
N SER A 83 16.48 14.18 1.13
CA SER A 83 17.72 13.45 0.86
C SER A 83 17.56 12.51 -0.34
N VAL A 84 16.37 11.97 -0.55
CA VAL A 84 16.08 11.05 -1.69
C VAL A 84 15.87 11.82 -2.98
N PHE A 85 15.21 12.97 -2.92
CA PHE A 85 14.89 13.76 -4.11
C PHE A 85 16.14 14.39 -4.76
N HIS A 86 17.13 14.78 -3.94
CA HIS A 86 18.37 15.38 -4.40
C HIS A 86 19.50 14.37 -4.63
N ALA A 87 19.32 13.10 -4.25
CA ALA A 87 20.32 12.06 -4.43
C ALA A 87 20.45 11.63 -5.90
N ASP A 88 21.67 11.29 -6.32
CA ASP A 88 21.89 10.52 -7.53
C ASP A 88 21.31 9.09 -7.38
N GLN A 89 21.24 8.35 -8.48
CA GLN A 89 20.63 7.02 -8.48
C GLN A 89 21.37 6.02 -7.57
N PRO A 90 22.70 5.92 -7.55
CA PRO A 90 23.44 5.06 -6.62
C PRO A 90 23.12 5.39 -5.16
N THR A 91 23.22 6.65 -4.77
CA THR A 91 22.93 7.10 -3.41
C THR A 91 21.49 6.84 -3.01
N ARG A 92 20.51 7.10 -3.91
CA ARG A 92 19.09 6.84 -3.66
C ARG A 92 18.85 5.37 -3.30
N ARG A 93 19.52 4.43 -3.96
CA ARG A 93 19.43 2.99 -3.66
C ARG A 93 19.89 2.64 -2.23
N THR A 94 20.84 3.40 -1.67
CA THR A 94 21.27 3.19 -0.27
C THR A 94 20.31 3.77 0.75
N LEU A 95 19.53 4.80 0.37
CA LEU A 95 18.58 5.50 1.23
C LEU A 95 17.19 4.87 1.23
N THR A 96 16.88 4.04 0.24
CA THR A 96 15.52 3.54 0.00
C THR A 96 15.48 2.03 -0.24
N GLU A 97 14.25 1.51 -0.23
CA GLU A 97 13.92 0.17 -0.70
C GLU A 97 12.85 0.31 -1.78
N THR A 98 13.10 -0.26 -2.96
CA THR A 98 12.13 -0.22 -4.06
C THR A 98 10.95 -1.14 -3.75
N VAL A 99 9.74 -0.58 -3.75
CA VAL A 99 8.49 -1.32 -3.56
C VAL A 99 7.96 -1.83 -4.91
N GLY A 100 7.99 -0.97 -5.93
CA GLY A 100 7.56 -1.33 -7.26
C GLY A 100 7.56 -0.14 -8.22
N ILE A 101 7.29 -0.44 -9.49
CA ILE A 101 7.26 0.53 -10.60
C ILE A 101 6.03 0.25 -11.44
N LEU A 102 5.30 1.32 -11.83
CA LEU A 102 4.26 1.29 -12.85
C LEU A 102 4.57 2.36 -13.88
N ILE A 103 4.36 2.01 -15.14
CA ILE A 103 4.62 2.88 -16.29
C ILE A 103 3.32 2.99 -17.09
N ALA A 104 3.05 4.18 -17.64
CA ALA A 104 1.91 4.40 -18.51
C ALA A 104 2.24 5.43 -19.59
N GLU A 105 1.74 5.19 -20.80
CA GLU A 105 1.75 6.13 -21.91
C GLU A 105 0.83 7.33 -21.63
N PRO A 106 1.01 8.46 -22.34
CA PRO A 106 0.14 9.62 -22.22
C PRO A 106 -1.33 9.26 -22.41
N GLY A 107 -2.18 9.65 -21.45
CA GLY A 107 -3.62 9.38 -21.43
C GLY A 107 -4.03 7.96 -21.02
N GLU A 108 -3.08 7.09 -20.69
CA GLU A 108 -3.33 5.70 -20.38
C GLU A 108 -3.18 5.37 -18.89
N LYS A 109 -3.65 4.16 -18.55
CA LYS A 109 -3.42 3.53 -17.23
C LYS A 109 -2.40 2.42 -17.36
N ALA A 110 -1.56 2.28 -16.34
CA ALA A 110 -0.68 1.13 -16.23
C ALA A 110 -1.49 -0.18 -16.24
N LEU A 111 -1.00 -1.19 -16.94
CA LEU A 111 -1.69 -2.48 -17.08
C LEU A 111 -1.78 -3.27 -15.77
N GLY A 112 -0.86 -3.02 -14.82
CA GLY A 112 -0.77 -3.72 -13.55
C GLY A 112 -1.07 -2.85 -12.33
N ARG A 113 -0.89 -3.45 -11.15
CA ARG A 113 -0.95 -2.78 -9.84
C ARG A 113 0.21 -3.25 -8.97
N ILE A 114 0.69 -2.37 -8.09
CA ILE A 114 1.62 -2.74 -7.03
C ILE A 114 0.80 -3.07 -5.79
N LEU A 115 0.90 -4.32 -5.32
CA LEU A 115 0.31 -4.77 -4.07
C LEU A 115 1.39 -4.76 -2.99
N VAL A 116 1.17 -4.00 -1.92
CA VAL A 116 2.14 -3.85 -0.82
C VAL A 116 1.43 -3.77 0.51
N ASP A 117 2.01 -4.39 1.53
CA ASP A 117 1.60 -4.21 2.92
C ASP A 117 2.34 -2.99 3.51
N LEU A 118 1.61 -1.87 3.61
CA LEU A 118 2.14 -0.62 4.11
C LEU A 118 2.45 -0.72 5.61
N SER A 119 3.71 -0.58 5.96
CA SER A 119 4.15 -0.66 7.36
C SER A 119 3.80 0.62 8.14
N PRO A 120 3.25 0.50 9.38
CA PRO A 120 2.85 1.64 10.18
C PRO A 120 4.04 2.56 10.52
N GLY A 121 3.81 3.86 10.53
CA GLY A 121 4.82 4.87 10.86
C GLY A 121 5.95 5.05 9.82
N ARG A 122 5.85 4.36 8.67
CA ARG A 122 6.85 4.47 7.60
C ARG A 122 6.48 5.58 6.61
N THR A 123 7.50 6.13 5.97
CA THR A 123 7.36 7.09 4.87
C THR A 123 7.72 6.42 3.56
N TYR A 124 6.91 6.66 2.57
CA TYR A 124 7.14 6.26 1.20
C TYR A 124 7.25 7.50 0.33
N VAL A 125 7.97 7.40 -0.77
CA VAL A 125 8.06 8.47 -1.76
C VAL A 125 7.77 7.89 -3.15
N LEU A 126 7.04 8.67 -3.93
CA LEU A 126 6.75 8.42 -5.31
C LEU A 126 7.64 9.34 -6.14
N VAL A 127 8.29 8.81 -7.16
CA VAL A 127 9.14 9.60 -8.05
C VAL A 127 8.98 9.14 -9.49
N CYS A 128 9.13 10.06 -10.45
CA CYS A 128 9.34 9.73 -11.85
C CYS A 128 10.80 9.98 -12.21
N SER A 129 11.54 8.93 -12.55
CA SER A 129 12.97 9.02 -12.88
C SER A 129 13.21 9.15 -14.38
N LEU A 130 12.15 9.18 -15.20
CA LEU A 130 12.24 9.39 -16.63
C LEU A 130 12.73 10.80 -17.00
N GLN A 131 13.11 10.97 -18.22
CA GLN A 131 13.45 12.25 -18.86
C GLN A 131 12.91 12.24 -20.28
N ASP A 132 12.51 13.38 -20.81
CA ASP A 132 11.89 13.50 -22.13
C ASP A 132 12.87 13.26 -23.29
N ALA A 133 14.17 13.55 -23.05
CA ALA A 133 15.26 13.29 -23.96
C ALA A 133 16.58 13.18 -23.18
N PRO A 134 17.65 12.59 -23.76
CA PRO A 134 18.92 12.37 -23.07
C PRO A 134 19.58 13.64 -22.51
N ASP A 135 19.31 14.80 -23.07
CA ASP A 135 19.81 16.11 -22.67
C ASP A 135 18.86 16.88 -21.71
N LYS A 136 17.68 16.35 -21.43
CA LYS A 136 16.68 16.97 -20.56
C LYS A 136 16.84 16.53 -19.10
N PRO A 137 16.43 17.36 -18.15
CA PRO A 137 16.43 16.97 -16.75
C PRO A 137 15.43 15.82 -16.50
N ARG A 138 15.71 15.03 -15.48
CA ARG A 138 14.78 13.98 -15.04
C ARG A 138 13.53 14.62 -14.42
N HIS A 139 12.37 13.99 -14.60
CA HIS A 139 11.08 14.50 -14.11
C HIS A 139 11.09 14.73 -12.60
N LEU A 140 11.79 13.88 -11.83
CA LEU A 140 11.94 14.10 -10.37
C LEU A 140 12.63 15.43 -10.03
N THR A 141 13.58 15.90 -10.86
CA THR A 141 14.27 17.18 -10.66
C THR A 141 13.41 18.37 -11.10
N LEU A 142 12.37 18.12 -11.88
CA LEU A 142 11.33 19.08 -12.27
C LEU A 142 10.18 19.15 -11.26
N GLY A 143 10.23 18.34 -10.18
CA GLY A 143 9.22 18.34 -9.14
C GLY A 143 8.28 17.12 -9.15
N MET A 144 8.48 16.15 -10.07
CA MET A 144 7.62 14.96 -10.12
C MET A 144 7.96 13.97 -9.00
N VAL A 145 7.62 14.38 -7.80
CA VAL A 145 7.80 13.67 -6.53
C VAL A 145 6.57 13.83 -5.65
N HIS A 146 6.33 12.86 -4.75
CA HIS A 146 5.26 12.93 -3.78
C HIS A 146 5.65 12.18 -2.51
N VAL A 147 5.31 12.70 -1.34
CA VAL A 147 5.57 12.07 -0.04
C VAL A 147 4.30 11.45 0.50
N LEU A 148 4.34 10.16 0.78
CA LEU A 148 3.24 9.40 1.37
C LEU A 148 3.63 8.93 2.77
N ARG A 149 2.87 9.34 3.78
CA ARG A 149 3.05 8.92 5.18
C ARG A 149 2.05 7.83 5.53
N VAL A 150 2.51 6.82 6.26
CA VAL A 150 1.64 5.74 6.74
C VAL A 150 1.36 5.96 8.22
N SER A 151 0.07 6.18 8.54
CA SER A 151 -0.36 6.32 9.93
C SER A 151 -0.16 5.02 10.70
N SER A 152 0.11 5.14 12.01
CA SER A 152 0.25 3.98 12.91
C SER A 152 -1.09 3.27 13.19
N ARG A 153 -2.21 3.89 12.81
CA ARG A 153 -3.58 3.34 12.90
C ARG A 153 -4.51 4.02 11.89
#